data_1d7dd8ea2adc0818385809dbe0604459
#
_entry.id   1d7dd8ea2adc0818385809dbe0604459
#
_cell.length_a   1.000
_cell.length_b   1.000
_cell.length_c   1.000
_cell.angle_alpha   90.00
_cell.angle_beta   90.00
_cell.angle_gamma   90.00
#
_symmetry.space_group_name_H-M   'P 1'
#
loop_
_entity.id
_entity.type
_entity.pdbx_description
1 polymer ?
#
loop_
_entity_poly.entity_id
_entity_poly.type
_entity_poly.pdbx_seq_one_letter_code
_entity_poly.pdbx_strand_id
1 'polypeptide(L)'
;MEKKLDAVTTAPINKVAIKMVGVKQEGHTEIYRDLTGAPYVLTMFDCFKMRVFHLSRHMSLMNAIKYVTKEHVYNDIIRINEQLERAGVKNHLSLLLV
;
A
#
# COMPACT_ATOMS: atom_id res chain seq x y z
N MET A 1 12.47 -3.30 -15.34
CA MET A 1 13.14 -2.50 -14.28
C MET A 1 14.38 -3.23 -13.79
N GLU A 2 15.50 -2.54 -13.71
CA GLU A 2 16.73 -3.15 -13.21
C GLU A 2 16.66 -3.33 -11.69
N LYS A 3 16.94 -4.54 -11.21
CA LYS A 3 16.91 -4.87 -9.76
C LYS A 3 18.22 -4.45 -9.08
N LYS A 4 18.45 -3.14 -8.96
CA LYS A 4 19.65 -2.60 -8.31
C LYS A 4 19.47 -2.30 -6.83
N LEU A 5 18.22 -2.21 -6.36
CA LEU A 5 17.87 -1.84 -4.99
C LEU A 5 16.86 -2.84 -4.41
N ASP A 6 16.98 -3.13 -3.14
CA ASP A 6 16.04 -3.98 -2.41
C ASP A 6 14.89 -3.18 -1.84
N ALA A 7 15.14 -1.93 -1.47
CA ALA A 7 14.16 -1.04 -0.86
C ALA A 7 14.50 0.43 -1.12
N VAL A 8 13.51 1.29 -0.98
CA VAL A 8 13.66 2.75 -1.08
C VAL A 8 13.00 3.41 0.12
N THR A 9 13.73 4.28 0.78
CA THR A 9 13.22 5.14 1.84
C THR A 9 13.24 6.59 1.36
N THR A 10 12.10 7.28 1.48
CA THR A 10 11.94 8.62 0.95
C THR A 10 11.85 9.67 2.07
N ALA A 11 12.32 10.88 1.75
CA ALA A 11 12.09 12.07 2.57
C ALA A 11 10.62 12.53 2.46
N PRO A 12 10.12 13.32 3.41
CA PRO A 12 8.80 13.92 3.30
C PRO A 12 8.66 14.78 2.04
N ILE A 13 7.44 14.80 1.47
CA ILE A 13 7.09 15.67 0.36
C ILE A 13 5.92 16.58 0.73
N ASN A 14 5.82 17.71 0.03
CA ASN A 14 4.65 18.57 0.07
C ASN A 14 3.79 18.29 -1.17
N LYS A 15 2.58 17.82 -0.97
CA LYS A 15 1.66 17.44 -2.06
C LYS A 15 1.28 18.61 -2.96
N VAL A 16 1.15 19.81 -2.41
CA VAL A 16 0.86 21.02 -3.17
C VAL A 16 2.07 21.39 -4.05
N ALA A 17 3.27 21.33 -3.50
CA ALA A 17 4.49 21.65 -4.23
C ALA A 17 4.71 20.72 -5.41
N ILE A 18 4.52 19.42 -5.25
CA ILE A 18 4.69 18.48 -6.37
C ILE A 18 3.65 18.67 -7.46
N LYS A 19 2.43 19.06 -7.11
CA LYS A 19 1.40 19.42 -8.09
C LYS A 19 1.77 20.67 -8.89
N MET A 20 2.39 21.66 -8.27
CA MET A 20 2.82 22.90 -8.92
C MET A 20 3.87 22.65 -10.00
N VAL A 21 4.69 21.62 -9.88
CA VAL A 21 5.71 21.25 -10.88
C VAL A 21 5.19 20.20 -11.89
N GLY A 22 3.89 19.92 -11.89
CA GLY A 22 3.24 19.08 -12.89
C GLY A 22 3.18 17.60 -12.56
N VAL A 23 3.48 17.20 -11.34
CA VAL A 23 3.32 15.80 -10.90
C VAL A 23 1.82 15.51 -10.70
N LYS A 24 1.32 14.51 -11.41
CA LYS A 24 -0.11 14.16 -11.39
C LYS A 24 -0.50 13.28 -10.22
N GLN A 25 0.44 12.50 -9.70
CA GLN A 25 0.22 11.57 -8.59
C GLN A 25 0.03 12.32 -7.27
N GLU A 26 -0.78 11.78 -6.39
CA GLU A 26 -1.11 12.42 -5.11
C GLU A 26 -0.02 12.27 -4.04
N GLY A 27 0.80 11.23 -4.13
CA GLY A 27 1.85 10.97 -3.14
C GLY A 27 2.85 9.91 -3.61
N HIS A 28 3.75 9.53 -2.70
CA HIS A 28 4.82 8.56 -3.00
C HIS A 28 4.30 7.22 -3.50
N THR A 29 3.24 6.71 -2.89
CA THR A 29 2.68 5.40 -3.22
C THR A 29 2.23 5.33 -4.67
N GLU A 30 1.51 6.35 -5.12
CA GLU A 30 1.01 6.45 -6.49
C GLU A 30 2.16 6.63 -7.49
N ILE A 31 3.17 7.41 -7.13
CA ILE A 31 4.37 7.61 -7.95
C ILE A 31 5.10 6.27 -8.16
N TYR A 32 5.35 5.54 -7.09
CA TYR A 32 6.04 4.26 -7.19
C TYR A 32 5.23 3.20 -7.94
N ARG A 33 3.93 3.15 -7.71
CA ARG A 33 3.07 2.24 -8.47
C ARG A 33 3.17 2.49 -9.96
N ASP A 34 3.08 3.76 -10.38
CA ASP A 34 3.09 4.12 -11.79
C ASP A 34 4.46 3.89 -12.43
N LEU A 35 5.55 4.23 -11.72
CA LEU A 35 6.90 4.01 -12.22
C LEU A 35 7.30 2.54 -12.33
N THR A 36 6.78 1.70 -11.46
CA THR A 36 7.10 0.26 -11.44
C THR A 36 6.13 -0.59 -12.26
N GLY A 37 4.99 -0.03 -12.66
CA GLY A 37 3.92 -0.79 -13.32
C GLY A 37 3.29 -1.84 -12.41
N ALA A 38 3.37 -1.66 -11.09
CA ALA A 38 2.84 -2.62 -10.14
C ALA A 38 1.31 -2.77 -10.26
N PRO A 39 0.78 -4.00 -10.27
CA PRO A 39 -0.67 -4.23 -10.42
C PRO A 39 -1.47 -3.76 -9.20
N TYR A 40 -0.86 -3.76 -8.04
CA TYR A 40 -1.46 -3.26 -6.80
C TYR A 40 -0.38 -2.78 -5.83
N VAL A 41 -0.79 -2.02 -4.85
CA VAL A 41 0.07 -1.52 -3.78
C VAL A 41 -0.61 -1.77 -2.43
N LEU A 42 0.16 -2.24 -1.48
CA LEU A 42 -0.29 -2.42 -0.11
C LEU A 42 0.38 -1.40 0.80
N THR A 43 -0.38 -0.84 1.72
CA THR A 43 0.14 0.03 2.78
C THR A 43 0.10 -0.74 4.10
N MET A 44 1.26 -0.90 4.71
CA MET A 44 1.42 -1.59 5.98
C MET A 44 1.99 -0.63 7.02
N PHE A 45 1.38 -0.60 8.19
CA PHE A 45 1.97 -0.01 9.38
C PHE A 45 2.48 -1.12 10.28
N ASP A 46 3.75 -1.09 10.60
CA ASP A 46 4.39 -2.05 11.49
C ASP A 46 4.76 -1.34 12.79
N CYS A 47 4.17 -1.78 13.89
CA CYS A 47 4.41 -1.23 15.20
C CYS A 47 4.51 -2.35 16.23
N PHE A 48 5.68 -2.50 16.84
CA PHE A 48 5.99 -3.58 17.77
C PHE A 48 5.75 -4.97 17.13
N LYS A 49 4.75 -5.69 17.60
CA LYS A 49 4.38 -7.01 17.08
C LYS A 49 3.10 -6.98 16.22
N MET A 50 2.62 -5.80 15.89
CA MET A 50 1.37 -5.62 15.16
C MET A 50 1.64 -5.06 13.77
N ARG A 51 1.05 -5.68 12.76
CA ARG A 51 1.04 -5.21 11.37
C ARG A 51 -0.38 -4.91 10.95
N VAL A 52 -0.61 -3.67 10.51
CA VAL A 52 -1.92 -3.20 10.10
C VAL A 52 -1.88 -2.88 8.61
N PHE A 53 -2.82 -3.45 7.87
CA PHE A 53 -3.00 -3.18 6.45
C PHE A 53 -4.29 -2.41 6.22
N HIS A 54 -4.27 -1.45 5.31
CA HIS A 54 -5.44 -0.67 4.96
C HIS A 54 -6.16 -1.25 3.76
N LEU A 55 -7.43 -1.58 3.92
CA LEU A 55 -8.29 -2.04 2.83
C LEU A 55 -8.68 -0.87 1.92
N SER A 56 -9.08 0.24 2.50
CA SER A 56 -9.51 1.42 1.76
C SER A 56 -8.51 2.56 1.93
N ARG A 57 -8.24 3.29 0.85
CA ARG A 57 -7.31 4.42 0.84
C ARG A 57 -7.84 5.53 -0.06
N HIS A 58 -7.60 6.78 0.34
CA HIS A 58 -7.89 7.96 -0.47
C HIS A 58 -9.31 8.01 -1.06
N MET A 59 -10.30 7.67 -0.25
CA MET A 59 -11.70 7.73 -0.64
C MET A 59 -12.56 8.32 0.49
N SER A 60 -13.73 8.82 0.14
CA SER A 60 -14.69 9.32 1.12
C SER A 60 -15.18 8.17 2.01
N LEU A 61 -15.65 8.50 3.22
CA LEU A 61 -16.19 7.51 4.15
C LEU A 61 -17.34 6.70 3.50
N MET A 62 -18.21 7.35 2.75
CA MET A 62 -19.31 6.69 2.05
C MET A 62 -18.80 5.66 1.04
N ASN A 63 -17.78 6.02 0.26
CA ASN A 63 -17.16 5.11 -0.70
C ASN A 63 -16.38 3.99 0.00
N ALA A 64 -15.72 4.27 1.11
CA ALA A 64 -15.04 3.25 1.91
C ALA A 64 -16.02 2.19 2.42
N ILE A 65 -17.18 2.59 2.91
CA ILE A 65 -18.22 1.65 3.34
C ILE A 65 -18.67 0.75 2.18
N LYS A 66 -18.88 1.32 1.00
CA LYS A 66 -19.26 0.56 -0.20
C LYS A 66 -18.14 -0.34 -0.72
N TYR A 67 -16.88 0.04 -0.49
CA TYR A 67 -15.72 -0.71 -0.91
C TYR A 67 -15.53 -2.00 -0.08
N VAL A 68 -15.99 -2.03 1.16
CA VAL A 68 -15.88 -3.21 2.03
C VAL A 68 -16.85 -4.27 1.57
N THR A 69 -16.38 -5.17 0.70
CA THR A 69 -17.13 -6.31 0.17
C THR A 69 -16.34 -7.58 0.46
N LYS A 70 -17.04 -8.72 0.44
CA LYS A 70 -16.40 -10.03 0.60
C LYS A 70 -15.26 -10.24 -0.41
N GLU A 71 -15.48 -9.81 -1.65
CA GLU A 71 -14.49 -9.94 -2.73
C GLU A 71 -13.25 -9.10 -2.47
N HIS A 72 -13.40 -7.82 -2.12
CA HIS A 72 -12.26 -6.94 -1.81
C HIS A 72 -11.46 -7.43 -0.61
N VAL A 73 -12.13 -7.84 0.45
CA VAL A 73 -11.47 -8.41 1.64
C VAL A 73 -10.71 -9.69 1.28
N TYR A 74 -11.33 -10.58 0.54
CA TYR A 74 -10.72 -11.83 0.11
C TYR A 74 -9.47 -11.59 -0.74
N ASN A 75 -9.56 -10.73 -1.75
CA ASN A 75 -8.43 -10.41 -2.62
C ASN A 75 -7.28 -9.76 -1.86
N ASP A 76 -7.57 -8.86 -0.94
CA ASP A 76 -6.55 -8.19 -0.15
C ASP A 76 -5.87 -9.16 0.83
N ILE A 77 -6.60 -10.07 1.45
CA ILE A 77 -5.99 -11.10 2.30
C ILE A 77 -5.00 -11.94 1.52
N ILE A 78 -5.36 -12.38 0.31
CA ILE A 78 -4.45 -13.14 -0.56
C ILE A 78 -3.22 -12.33 -0.92
N ARG A 79 -3.38 -11.07 -1.34
CA ARG A 79 -2.28 -10.17 -1.70
C ARG A 79 -1.34 -9.92 -0.53
N ILE A 80 -1.89 -9.68 0.65
CA ILE A 80 -1.12 -9.49 1.89
C ILE A 80 -0.33 -10.75 2.23
N ASN A 81 -0.95 -11.91 2.16
CA ASN A 81 -0.28 -13.18 2.41
C ASN A 81 0.90 -13.40 1.47
N GLU A 82 0.71 -13.17 0.17
CA GLU A 82 1.76 -13.29 -0.84
C GLU A 82 2.93 -12.35 -0.54
N GLN A 83 2.67 -11.10 -0.20
CA GLN A 83 3.72 -10.11 0.06
C GLN A 83 4.46 -10.39 1.37
N LEU A 84 3.79 -10.84 2.41
CA LEU A 84 4.43 -11.23 3.67
C LEU A 84 5.32 -12.47 3.48
N GLU A 85 4.91 -13.44 2.70
CA GLU A 85 5.73 -14.59 2.34
C GLU A 85 7.00 -14.16 1.57
N ARG A 86 6.85 -13.26 0.60
CA ARG A 86 8.01 -12.71 -0.15
C ARG A 86 8.98 -11.97 0.77
N ALA A 87 8.48 -11.29 1.79
CA ALA A 87 9.30 -10.59 2.78
C ALA A 87 9.93 -11.52 3.84
N GLY A 88 9.65 -12.82 3.78
CA GLY A 88 10.18 -13.80 4.72
C GLY A 88 9.47 -13.87 6.07
N VAL A 89 8.27 -13.31 6.17
CA VAL A 89 7.45 -13.38 7.39
C VAL A 89 6.72 -14.71 7.42
N LYS A 90 7.12 -15.60 8.32
CA LYS A 90 6.60 -16.98 8.37
C LYS A 90 5.36 -17.16 9.25
N ASN A 91 5.09 -16.27 10.18
CA ASN A 91 4.01 -16.41 11.14
C ASN A 91 3.21 -15.11 11.21
N HIS A 92 2.18 -15.01 10.39
CA HIS A 92 1.37 -13.81 10.21
C HIS A 92 -0.12 -14.02 10.53
N LEU A 93 -0.41 -14.94 11.46
CA LEU A 93 -1.78 -15.22 11.89
C LEU A 93 -2.46 -14.05 12.63
N SER A 94 -1.68 -13.07 13.08
CA SER A 94 -2.16 -11.87 13.76
C SER A 94 -2.37 -10.70 12.79
N LEU A 95 -2.87 -10.97 11.60
CA LEU A 95 -3.16 -9.97 10.59
C LEU A 95 -4.35 -9.11 11.00
N LEU A 96 -4.18 -7.79 10.96
CA LEU A 96 -5.26 -6.82 11.11
C LEU A 96 -5.48 -6.09 9.80
N LEU A 97 -6.70 -6.17 9.27
CA LEU A 97 -7.14 -5.47 8.07
C LEU A 97 -8.12 -4.36 8.45
N VAL A 98 -7.77 -3.13 8.07
CA VAL A 98 -8.55 -1.93 8.39
C VAL A 98 -9.00 -1.22 7.12
#